data_76dffaac897e0e0fc63861514929b04d
#
_entry.id   76dffaac897e0e0fc63861514929b04d
#
_cell.length_a   1.000
_cell.length_b   1.000
_cell.length_c   1.000
_cell.angle_alpha   90.00
_cell.angle_beta   90.00
_cell.angle_gamma   90.00
#
_symmetry.space_group_name_H-M   'P 1'
#
loop_
_entity.id
_entity.type
_entity.pdbx_description
1 polymer ?
#
loop_
_entity_poly.entity_id
_entity_poly.type
_entity_poly.pdbx_seq_one_letter_code
_entity_poly.pdbx_strand_id
1 'polypeptide(L)'
;MRRLLFTIAFVALCGCGVRATLAEDVTVIHAARLLDVKAGRLISPAVVVVKGERIEGVGAAAAPSGARTIELGDVTVLPGLIDCHTHLMGDIQWDEYGTTLLTKSQAYRALEGAAHARRMLHAGFTTVSDEGNEGSGYADVALRDAINAGLIEGPRLQVATRAIAALGQYQPFGVSPDLPDFPRGAQMVSGTDSVRRAVREQIANGADLIKVYADWDYPTLTVEELSVAVEEAHKAKRRVAAHATTVSGIRNALAAGADSIVHGWDADRQTLELMQQKGVWLVPTVGLSESRLAQADSAEERARCTKQLARTRAMMALAREVGVRIGSGYDAIEASAHGANAREIAALVHHGLSTLEAIQAATLHAAEMIGWSDRVGAVEPGKYADIIAVSGNPLEDVARLQQVRFVIKGGTVVKTPVP
;
A
#
# COMPACT_ATOMS: atom_id res chain seq x y z
N MET A 1 -24.65 -69.65 -17.09
CA MET A 1 -24.21 -68.36 -16.58
C MET A 1 -24.76 -67.28 -17.47
N ARG A 2 -25.88 -66.66 -17.05
CA ARG A 2 -26.56 -65.58 -17.82
C ARG A 2 -26.02 -64.23 -17.38
N ARG A 3 -25.44 -63.44 -18.30
CA ARG A 3 -25.06 -62.04 -18.08
C ARG A 3 -26.31 -61.16 -18.27
N LEU A 4 -26.74 -60.49 -17.20
CA LEU A 4 -27.72 -59.41 -17.27
C LEU A 4 -26.99 -58.13 -17.69
N LEU A 5 -27.39 -57.53 -18.81
CA LEU A 5 -27.03 -56.20 -19.26
C LEU A 5 -28.06 -55.22 -18.67
N PHE A 6 -27.64 -54.33 -17.79
CA PHE A 6 -28.45 -53.16 -17.37
C PHE A 6 -28.16 -52.00 -18.32
N THR A 7 -29.18 -51.65 -19.09
CA THR A 7 -29.16 -50.41 -19.90
C THR A 7 -29.65 -49.25 -19.04
N ILE A 8 -28.77 -48.34 -18.68
CA ILE A 8 -29.18 -47.09 -18.00
C ILE A 8 -29.50 -46.06 -19.09
N ALA A 9 -30.78 -45.70 -19.19
CA ALA A 9 -31.24 -44.60 -20.02
C ALA A 9 -30.99 -43.27 -19.33
N PHE A 10 -30.11 -42.45 -19.89
CA PHE A 10 -29.86 -41.07 -19.45
C PHE A 10 -30.96 -40.19 -20.07
N VAL A 11 -31.90 -39.74 -19.26
CA VAL A 11 -32.84 -38.69 -19.65
C VAL A 11 -32.16 -37.35 -19.44
N ALA A 12 -31.72 -36.72 -20.52
CA ALA A 12 -31.21 -35.37 -20.50
C ALA A 12 -32.39 -34.39 -20.36
N LEU A 13 -32.68 -33.92 -19.16
CA LEU A 13 -33.52 -32.75 -18.94
C LEU A 13 -32.70 -31.50 -19.37
N CYS A 14 -32.99 -30.98 -20.58
CA CYS A 14 -32.59 -29.62 -20.96
C CYS A 14 -33.42 -28.61 -20.14
N GLY A 15 -32.95 -28.30 -18.94
CA GLY A 15 -33.42 -27.15 -18.18
C GLY A 15 -32.89 -25.90 -18.83
N CYS A 16 -33.70 -25.20 -19.66
CA CYS A 16 -33.47 -23.79 -19.97
C CYS A 16 -33.62 -22.98 -18.69
N GLY A 17 -32.53 -22.93 -17.92
CA GLY A 17 -32.39 -21.97 -16.84
C GLY A 17 -32.24 -20.57 -17.43
N VAL A 18 -33.36 -19.82 -17.46
CA VAL A 18 -33.31 -18.37 -17.63
C VAL A 18 -32.47 -17.86 -16.48
N ARG A 19 -31.17 -17.56 -16.74
CA ARG A 19 -30.38 -16.72 -15.84
C ARG A 19 -31.08 -15.36 -15.84
N ALA A 20 -31.88 -15.10 -14.82
CA ALA A 20 -32.25 -13.75 -14.49
C ALA A 20 -30.93 -12.98 -14.31
N THR A 21 -30.60 -12.15 -15.27
CA THR A 21 -29.57 -11.11 -15.08
C THR A 21 -30.13 -10.22 -13.99
N LEU A 22 -29.65 -10.40 -12.76
CA LEU A 22 -29.87 -9.41 -11.71
C LEU A 22 -29.44 -8.09 -12.33
N ALA A 23 -30.33 -7.11 -12.41
CA ALA A 23 -29.98 -5.77 -12.83
C ALA A 23 -28.85 -5.34 -11.92
N GLU A 24 -27.68 -5.02 -12.50
CA GLU A 24 -26.57 -4.53 -11.71
C GLU A 24 -27.03 -3.28 -10.95
N ASP A 25 -26.86 -3.30 -9.63
CA ASP A 25 -27.30 -2.22 -8.76
C ASP A 25 -26.55 -0.93 -9.15
N VAL A 26 -27.31 0.06 -9.62
CA VAL A 26 -26.77 1.38 -9.94
C VAL A 26 -26.92 2.29 -8.72
N THR A 27 -25.83 2.90 -8.31
CA THR A 27 -25.79 3.89 -7.24
C THR A 27 -25.32 5.23 -7.80
N VAL A 28 -26.03 6.31 -7.48
CA VAL A 28 -25.65 7.67 -7.83
C VAL A 28 -25.23 8.41 -6.57
N ILE A 29 -24.04 8.94 -6.56
CA ILE A 29 -23.47 9.70 -5.45
C ILE A 29 -23.53 11.18 -5.81
N HIS A 30 -24.20 11.98 -5.00
CA HIS A 30 -24.26 13.43 -5.10
C HIS A 30 -23.47 14.08 -3.97
N ALA A 31 -22.64 15.06 -4.31
CA ALA A 31 -21.90 15.88 -3.36
C ALA A 31 -21.73 17.30 -3.89
N ALA A 32 -21.35 18.24 -3.03
CA ALA A 32 -21.07 19.60 -3.45
C ALA A 32 -19.91 19.69 -4.43
N ARG A 33 -18.87 18.86 -4.24
CA ARG A 33 -17.62 18.93 -5.01
C ARG A 33 -17.03 17.55 -5.29
N LEU A 34 -16.35 17.40 -6.44
CA LEU A 34 -15.46 16.32 -6.78
C LEU A 34 -14.08 16.91 -7.08
N LEU A 35 -13.03 16.39 -6.45
CA LEU A 35 -11.66 16.71 -6.83
C LEU A 35 -11.22 15.83 -8.00
N ASP A 36 -11.08 16.44 -9.17
CA ASP A 36 -10.34 15.86 -10.28
C ASP A 36 -8.84 15.95 -9.97
N VAL A 37 -8.29 14.87 -9.43
CA VAL A 37 -6.88 14.81 -9.01
C VAL A 37 -5.90 14.93 -10.19
N LYS A 38 -6.34 14.62 -11.41
CA LYS A 38 -5.52 14.71 -12.61
C LYS A 38 -5.43 16.15 -13.11
N ALA A 39 -6.57 16.84 -13.15
CA ALA A 39 -6.63 18.24 -13.58
C ALA A 39 -6.31 19.23 -12.44
N GLY A 40 -6.26 18.79 -11.19
CA GLY A 40 -6.01 19.63 -10.02
C GLY A 40 -7.10 20.65 -9.74
N ARG A 41 -8.36 20.33 -10.05
CA ARG A 41 -9.50 21.26 -9.90
C ARG A 41 -10.72 20.60 -9.32
N LEU A 42 -11.58 21.41 -8.70
CA LEU A 42 -12.90 20.97 -8.23
C LEU A 42 -13.93 21.05 -9.35
N ILE A 43 -14.76 20.02 -9.44
CA ILE A 43 -15.97 19.95 -10.27
C ILE A 43 -17.17 20.12 -9.32
N SER A 44 -18.08 21.02 -9.62
CA SER A 44 -19.28 21.28 -8.83
C SER A 44 -20.50 21.53 -9.75
N PRO A 45 -21.65 20.91 -9.47
CA PRO A 45 -21.87 19.86 -8.48
C PRO A 45 -21.18 18.56 -8.87
N ALA A 46 -20.89 17.71 -7.88
CA ALA A 46 -20.34 16.37 -8.08
C ALA A 46 -21.46 15.35 -8.23
N VAL A 47 -21.43 14.60 -9.33
CA VAL A 47 -22.30 13.45 -9.57
C VAL A 47 -21.43 12.29 -10.03
N VAL A 48 -21.48 11.15 -9.33
CA VAL A 48 -20.76 9.94 -9.71
C VAL A 48 -21.75 8.78 -9.83
N VAL A 49 -21.78 8.16 -10.99
CA VAL A 49 -22.62 6.99 -11.25
C VAL A 49 -21.75 5.73 -11.10
N VAL A 50 -22.18 4.85 -10.22
CA VAL A 50 -21.51 3.57 -9.93
C VAL A 50 -22.43 2.45 -10.35
N LYS A 51 -21.89 1.48 -11.10
CA LYS A 51 -22.59 0.26 -11.53
C LYS A 51 -21.79 -0.96 -11.09
N GLY A 52 -22.39 -1.76 -10.18
CA GLY A 52 -21.66 -2.83 -9.51
C GLY A 52 -20.40 -2.28 -8.83
N GLU A 53 -19.22 -2.81 -9.15
CA GLU A 53 -17.95 -2.38 -8.56
C GLU A 53 -17.28 -1.20 -9.28
N ARG A 54 -17.84 -0.71 -10.40
CA ARG A 54 -17.15 0.24 -11.29
C ARG A 54 -17.84 1.58 -11.37
N ILE A 55 -17.03 2.61 -11.61
CA ILE A 55 -17.53 3.94 -12.00
C ILE A 55 -18.00 3.85 -13.45
N GLU A 56 -19.26 4.18 -13.71
CA GLU A 56 -19.85 4.23 -15.04
C GLU A 56 -19.77 5.62 -15.65
N GLY A 57 -19.94 6.66 -14.80
CA GLY A 57 -19.93 8.03 -15.26
C GLY A 57 -19.61 9.05 -14.17
N VAL A 58 -19.14 10.21 -14.60
CA VAL A 58 -18.86 11.38 -13.75
C VAL A 58 -19.45 12.63 -14.41
N GLY A 59 -20.12 13.48 -13.63
CA GLY A 59 -20.79 14.69 -14.12
C GLY A 59 -22.30 14.55 -14.21
N ALA A 60 -22.99 15.47 -14.85
CA ALA A 60 -24.46 15.61 -14.85
C ALA A 60 -25.21 14.58 -15.72
N ALA A 61 -24.83 13.30 -15.67
CA ALA A 61 -25.64 12.25 -16.26
C ALA A 61 -26.95 12.10 -15.47
N ALA A 62 -28.09 12.02 -16.17
CA ALA A 62 -29.36 11.74 -15.53
C ALA A 62 -29.26 10.40 -14.81
N ALA A 63 -29.63 10.35 -13.54
CA ALA A 63 -29.68 9.12 -12.78
C ALA A 63 -30.61 8.10 -13.50
N PRO A 64 -30.13 6.86 -13.77
CA PRO A 64 -31.02 5.84 -14.34
C PRO A 64 -32.25 5.64 -13.45
N SER A 65 -33.40 5.35 -14.05
CA SER A 65 -34.60 5.05 -13.29
C SER A 65 -34.39 3.85 -12.37
N GLY A 66 -34.70 4.02 -11.08
CA GLY A 66 -34.50 2.98 -10.05
C GLY A 66 -33.12 2.94 -9.42
N ALA A 67 -32.20 3.84 -9.76
CA ALA A 67 -30.90 3.93 -9.11
C ALA A 67 -31.04 4.33 -7.63
N ARG A 68 -30.20 3.71 -6.79
CA ARG A 68 -30.03 4.14 -5.40
C ARG A 68 -29.31 5.48 -5.36
N THR A 69 -29.81 6.45 -4.60
CA THR A 69 -29.14 7.75 -4.43
C THR A 69 -28.46 7.85 -3.06
N ILE A 70 -27.24 8.38 -3.04
CA ILE A 70 -26.49 8.74 -1.84
C ILE A 70 -26.22 10.22 -1.88
N GLU A 71 -26.84 10.97 -0.95
CA GLU A 71 -26.67 12.42 -0.79
C GLU A 71 -25.61 12.67 0.30
N LEU A 72 -24.46 13.19 -0.08
CA LEU A 72 -23.37 13.47 0.83
C LEU A 72 -23.30 14.92 1.33
N GLY A 73 -24.06 15.83 0.69
CA GLY A 73 -24.13 17.23 1.07
C GLY A 73 -22.84 18.01 0.81
N ASP A 74 -22.45 18.89 1.76
CA ASP A 74 -21.30 19.79 1.61
C ASP A 74 -19.97 19.11 1.91
N VAL A 75 -19.58 18.19 1.03
CA VAL A 75 -18.29 17.50 1.07
C VAL A 75 -17.60 17.55 -0.29
N THR A 76 -16.31 17.25 -0.29
CA THR A 76 -15.53 16.97 -1.50
C THR A 76 -15.29 15.49 -1.63
N VAL A 77 -15.75 14.92 -2.73
CA VAL A 77 -15.47 13.55 -3.16
C VAL A 77 -14.12 13.49 -3.86
N LEU A 78 -13.36 12.44 -3.64
CA LEU A 78 -12.09 12.19 -4.31
C LEU A 78 -11.83 10.67 -4.37
N PRO A 79 -10.79 10.21 -5.15
CA PRO A 79 -10.44 8.79 -5.17
C PRO A 79 -10.08 8.29 -3.78
N GLY A 80 -10.31 7.03 -3.52
CA GLY A 80 -9.76 6.35 -2.34
C GLY A 80 -8.25 6.49 -2.28
N LEU A 81 -7.72 6.75 -1.09
CA LEU A 81 -6.29 6.92 -0.85
C LEU A 81 -5.55 5.59 -1.02
N ILE A 82 -4.29 5.70 -1.42
CA ILE A 82 -3.37 4.57 -1.61
C ILE A 82 -2.17 4.78 -0.71
N ASP A 83 -1.82 3.76 0.08
CA ASP A 83 -0.58 3.71 0.84
C ASP A 83 0.37 2.72 0.16
N CYS A 84 1.54 3.22 -0.30
CA CYS A 84 2.52 2.43 -1.03
C CYS A 84 3.49 1.66 -0.13
N HIS A 85 3.44 1.87 1.19
CA HIS A 85 4.35 1.24 2.13
C HIS A 85 3.77 1.13 3.54
N THR A 86 3.41 -0.07 3.95
CA THR A 86 2.95 -0.38 5.31
C THR A 86 3.31 -1.82 5.69
N HIS A 87 3.09 -2.18 6.97
CA HIS A 87 3.34 -3.50 7.53
C HIS A 87 2.12 -3.94 8.34
N LEU A 88 1.09 -4.47 7.68
CA LEU A 88 -0.20 -4.81 8.31
C LEU A 88 -0.08 -5.86 9.42
N MET A 89 0.88 -6.79 9.30
CA MET A 89 1.15 -7.80 10.32
C MET A 89 2.00 -7.27 11.48
N GLY A 90 2.41 -5.99 11.43
CA GLY A 90 3.19 -5.32 12.45
C GLY A 90 2.29 -4.81 13.59
N ASP A 91 2.67 -5.14 14.80
CA ASP A 91 2.38 -4.41 16.03
C ASP A 91 3.64 -4.48 16.87
N ILE A 92 4.65 -3.77 16.41
CA ILE A 92 6.03 -3.96 16.82
C ILE A 92 6.56 -2.65 17.39
N GLN A 93 6.90 -2.69 18.67
CA GLN A 93 7.84 -1.76 19.26
C GLN A 93 9.25 -2.32 19.02
N TRP A 94 10.15 -1.51 18.52
CA TRP A 94 11.48 -2.00 18.09
C TRP A 94 12.30 -2.61 19.22
N ASP A 95 12.15 -2.13 20.44
CA ASP A 95 12.76 -2.69 21.64
C ASP A 95 12.14 -4.02 22.08
N GLU A 96 10.90 -4.30 21.67
CA GLU A 96 10.16 -5.53 21.96
C GLU A 96 10.05 -6.47 20.73
N TYR A 97 10.75 -6.17 19.62
CA TYR A 97 10.61 -6.92 18.38
C TYR A 97 10.80 -8.43 18.56
N GLY A 98 11.86 -8.82 19.27
CA GLY A 98 12.13 -10.22 19.56
C GLY A 98 11.02 -10.86 20.41
N THR A 99 10.50 -10.14 21.38
CA THR A 99 9.40 -10.61 22.27
C THR A 99 8.12 -10.82 21.45
N THR A 100 7.76 -9.91 20.57
CA THR A 100 6.58 -10.05 19.70
C THR A 100 6.67 -11.31 18.85
N LEU A 101 7.82 -11.58 18.22
CA LEU A 101 8.03 -12.77 17.41
C LEU A 101 7.92 -14.08 18.20
N LEU A 102 8.28 -14.06 19.49
CA LEU A 102 8.21 -15.24 20.37
C LEU A 102 6.83 -15.45 20.99
N THR A 103 6.11 -14.39 21.28
CA THR A 103 4.88 -14.45 22.11
C THR A 103 3.59 -14.43 21.30
N LYS A 104 3.61 -13.86 20.09
CA LYS A 104 2.43 -13.78 19.23
C LYS A 104 2.50 -14.83 18.10
N SER A 105 1.55 -15.74 18.06
CA SER A 105 1.45 -16.72 16.96
C SER A 105 1.13 -16.04 15.63
N GLN A 106 1.49 -16.67 14.51
CA GLN A 106 1.14 -16.19 13.16
C GLN A 106 -0.37 -16.01 12.98
N ALA A 107 -1.18 -16.91 13.53
CA ALA A 107 -2.64 -16.80 13.49
C ALA A 107 -3.15 -15.58 14.27
N TYR A 108 -2.59 -15.29 15.44
CA TYR A 108 -2.94 -14.09 16.20
C TYR A 108 -2.59 -12.82 15.42
N ARG A 109 -1.40 -12.76 14.84
CA ARG A 109 -0.94 -11.62 14.04
C ARG A 109 -1.75 -11.43 12.75
N ALA A 110 -2.26 -12.51 12.14
CA ALA A 110 -3.21 -12.39 11.03
C ALA A 110 -4.51 -11.69 11.45
N LEU A 111 -5.00 -11.94 12.66
CA LEU A 111 -6.19 -11.25 13.21
C LEU A 111 -5.89 -9.79 13.55
N GLU A 112 -4.71 -9.48 14.08
CA GLU A 112 -4.24 -8.10 14.25
C GLU A 112 -4.18 -7.39 12.89
N GLY A 113 -3.59 -8.02 11.87
CA GLY A 113 -3.52 -7.51 10.50
C GLY A 113 -4.90 -7.24 9.89
N ALA A 114 -5.89 -8.08 10.16
CA ALA A 114 -7.27 -7.83 9.74
C ALA A 114 -7.87 -6.58 10.41
N ALA A 115 -7.60 -6.38 11.70
CA ALA A 115 -8.03 -5.18 12.43
C ALA A 115 -7.32 -3.91 11.92
N HIS A 116 -6.03 -4.01 11.57
CA HIS A 116 -5.25 -2.92 10.97
C HIS A 116 -5.78 -2.56 9.57
N ALA A 117 -5.98 -3.55 8.71
CA ALA A 117 -6.54 -3.38 7.38
C ALA A 117 -7.91 -2.68 7.42
N ARG A 118 -8.78 -3.10 8.34
CA ARG A 118 -10.08 -2.47 8.55
C ARG A 118 -9.94 -1.01 8.98
N ARG A 119 -9.04 -0.70 9.92
CA ARG A 119 -8.79 0.69 10.36
C ARG A 119 -8.31 1.56 9.19
N MET A 120 -7.38 1.07 8.36
CA MET A 120 -6.90 1.78 7.18
C MET A 120 -8.02 2.04 6.18
N LEU A 121 -8.87 1.04 5.89
CA LEU A 121 -10.01 1.21 5.00
C LEU A 121 -10.97 2.29 5.52
N HIS A 122 -11.30 2.28 6.82
CA HIS A 122 -12.18 3.28 7.44
C HIS A 122 -11.54 4.67 7.53
N ALA A 123 -10.21 4.76 7.46
CA ALA A 123 -9.48 6.02 7.32
C ALA A 123 -9.40 6.52 5.87
N GLY A 124 -9.96 5.77 4.90
CA GLY A 124 -10.03 6.17 3.50
C GLY A 124 -8.96 5.56 2.59
N PHE A 125 -8.08 4.70 3.10
CA PHE A 125 -7.11 3.97 2.29
C PHE A 125 -7.79 2.73 1.70
N THR A 126 -8.24 2.85 0.45
CA THR A 126 -8.93 1.75 -0.25
C THR A 126 -7.99 0.77 -0.93
N THR A 127 -6.72 1.16 -1.08
CA THR A 127 -5.64 0.33 -1.65
C THR A 127 -4.37 0.50 -0.82
N VAL A 128 -3.65 -0.60 -0.60
CA VAL A 128 -2.46 -0.63 0.25
C VAL A 128 -1.43 -1.61 -0.31
N SER A 129 -0.15 -1.24 -0.26
CA SER A 129 1.00 -2.12 -0.49
C SER A 129 1.61 -2.49 0.86
N ASP A 130 1.46 -3.75 1.25
CA ASP A 130 2.10 -4.35 2.43
C ASP A 130 3.48 -4.84 2.03
N GLU A 131 4.53 -4.17 2.52
CA GLU A 131 5.91 -4.42 2.09
C GLU A 131 6.72 -5.31 3.04
N GLY A 132 6.04 -6.12 3.85
CA GLY A 132 6.67 -7.12 4.68
C GLY A 132 5.79 -7.57 5.84
N ASN A 133 5.70 -8.90 5.99
CA ASN A 133 4.80 -9.51 6.98
C ASN A 133 5.42 -9.66 8.38
N GLU A 134 6.61 -9.14 8.58
CA GLU A 134 7.30 -9.08 9.87
C GLU A 134 7.36 -10.42 10.62
N GLY A 135 7.60 -11.52 9.88
CA GLY A 135 7.74 -12.85 10.46
C GLY A 135 6.42 -13.59 10.73
N SER A 136 5.30 -13.16 10.15
CA SER A 136 4.02 -13.86 10.27
C SER A 136 3.77 -14.90 9.16
N GLY A 137 4.84 -15.52 8.65
CA GLY A 137 4.73 -16.56 7.61
C GLY A 137 4.20 -15.99 6.28
N TYR A 138 2.99 -16.39 5.89
CA TYR A 138 2.28 -15.88 4.72
C TYR A 138 0.87 -15.36 5.11
N ALA A 139 0.77 -14.78 6.30
CA ALA A 139 -0.50 -14.28 6.83
C ALA A 139 -1.04 -13.08 6.01
N ASP A 140 -0.16 -12.29 5.40
CA ASP A 140 -0.49 -11.19 4.50
C ASP A 140 -1.19 -11.67 3.21
N VAL A 141 -0.74 -12.80 2.63
CA VAL A 141 -1.41 -13.46 1.50
C VAL A 141 -2.80 -13.95 1.91
N ALA A 142 -2.90 -14.61 3.07
CA ALA A 142 -4.19 -15.07 3.59
C ALA A 142 -5.14 -13.90 3.86
N LEU A 143 -4.65 -12.78 4.38
CA LEU A 143 -5.41 -11.55 4.60
C LEU A 143 -5.92 -10.96 3.29
N ARG A 144 -5.05 -10.80 2.28
CA ARG A 144 -5.44 -10.34 0.95
C ARG A 144 -6.53 -11.22 0.35
N ASP A 145 -6.34 -12.53 0.39
CA ASP A 145 -7.25 -13.48 -0.23
C ASP A 145 -8.60 -13.52 0.52
N ALA A 146 -8.60 -13.40 1.85
CA ALA A 146 -9.82 -13.29 2.66
C ALA A 146 -10.61 -11.99 2.35
N ILE A 147 -9.91 -10.87 2.16
CA ILE A 147 -10.54 -9.60 1.74
C ILE A 147 -11.11 -9.73 0.32
N ASN A 148 -10.38 -10.33 -0.61
CA ASN A 148 -10.83 -10.54 -1.99
C ASN A 148 -12.03 -11.48 -2.07
N ALA A 149 -12.12 -12.47 -1.18
CA ALA A 149 -13.26 -13.38 -1.04
C ALA A 149 -14.46 -12.77 -0.30
N GLY A 150 -14.33 -11.55 0.23
CA GLY A 150 -15.38 -10.89 1.01
C GLY A 150 -15.61 -11.50 2.40
N LEU A 151 -14.67 -12.30 2.91
CA LEU A 151 -14.76 -12.90 4.25
C LEU A 151 -14.52 -11.87 5.36
N ILE A 152 -13.69 -10.89 5.09
CA ILE A 152 -13.35 -9.80 5.99
C ILE A 152 -13.28 -8.47 5.25
N GLU A 153 -13.47 -7.39 5.99
CA GLU A 153 -13.42 -6.03 5.50
C GLU A 153 -11.96 -5.52 5.47
N GLY A 154 -11.52 -4.92 4.37
CA GLY A 154 -10.19 -4.35 4.23
C GLY A 154 -9.97 -3.68 2.87
N PRO A 155 -8.84 -2.98 2.67
CA PRO A 155 -8.46 -2.37 1.40
C PRO A 155 -8.11 -3.43 0.34
N ARG A 156 -7.93 -3.01 -0.91
CA ARG A 156 -7.24 -3.84 -1.90
C ARG A 156 -5.78 -3.94 -1.52
N LEU A 157 -5.22 -5.14 -1.48
CA LEU A 157 -3.85 -5.37 -1.05
C LEU A 157 -2.96 -5.83 -2.19
N GLN A 158 -1.73 -5.29 -2.23
CA GLN A 158 -0.54 -5.96 -2.75
C GLN A 158 0.33 -6.36 -1.56
N VAL A 159 0.88 -7.56 -1.58
CA VAL A 159 1.65 -8.11 -0.45
C VAL A 159 3.02 -8.59 -0.91
N ALA A 160 4.06 -8.25 -0.12
CA ALA A 160 5.44 -8.65 -0.41
C ALA A 160 5.81 -10.00 0.20
N THR A 161 4.98 -10.52 1.12
CA THR A 161 5.31 -11.70 1.92
C THR A 161 6.52 -11.44 2.82
N ARG A 162 7.53 -12.30 2.81
CA ARG A 162 8.75 -12.12 3.60
C ARG A 162 9.73 -11.24 2.82
N ALA A 163 10.08 -10.10 3.37
CA ALA A 163 11.15 -9.27 2.85
C ALA A 163 12.49 -10.03 2.84
N ILE A 164 13.40 -9.67 1.95
CA ILE A 164 14.70 -10.35 1.75
C ILE A 164 15.81 -9.45 2.30
N ALA A 165 16.61 -9.99 3.22
CA ALA A 165 17.73 -9.28 3.86
C ALA A 165 19.00 -10.13 3.87
N ALA A 166 20.15 -9.48 3.92
CA ALA A 166 21.43 -10.17 4.06
C ALA A 166 21.53 -10.87 5.41
N LEU A 167 22.21 -12.01 5.43
CA LEU A 167 22.47 -12.77 6.65
C LEU A 167 23.17 -11.88 7.69
N GLY A 168 22.65 -11.89 8.92
CA GLY A 168 23.14 -11.04 10.01
C GLY A 168 22.47 -9.69 10.13
N GLN A 169 21.64 -9.31 9.16
CA GLN A 169 20.82 -8.09 9.19
C GLN A 169 19.36 -8.43 9.54
N TYR A 170 18.59 -7.43 9.94
CA TYR A 170 17.18 -7.61 10.30
C TYR A 170 16.95 -8.75 11.30
N GLN A 171 17.80 -8.82 12.32
CA GLN A 171 17.66 -9.79 13.40
C GLN A 171 16.96 -9.14 14.59
N PRO A 172 16.15 -9.90 15.36
CA PRO A 172 15.68 -9.44 16.64
C PRO A 172 16.87 -9.11 17.56
N PHE A 173 16.89 -7.90 18.10
CA PHE A 173 17.95 -7.50 19.03
C PHE A 173 17.85 -8.27 20.35
N GLY A 174 18.98 -8.55 20.98
CA GLY A 174 19.03 -9.18 22.30
C GLY A 174 18.69 -10.67 22.36
N VAL A 175 18.54 -11.33 21.23
CA VAL A 175 18.29 -12.78 21.16
C VAL A 175 19.61 -13.54 21.19
N SER A 176 19.68 -14.59 22.04
CA SER A 176 20.87 -15.44 22.12
C SER A 176 21.17 -16.12 20.78
N PRO A 177 22.44 -16.10 20.32
CA PRO A 177 22.85 -16.82 19.11
C PRO A 177 22.71 -18.33 19.23
N ASP A 178 22.52 -18.84 20.45
CA ASP A 178 22.33 -20.28 20.73
C ASP A 178 20.90 -20.77 20.44
N LEU A 179 19.99 -19.87 20.06
CA LEU A 179 18.63 -20.23 19.62
C LEU A 179 18.62 -20.47 18.11
N PRO A 180 18.64 -21.74 17.63
CA PRO A 180 18.87 -22.06 16.22
C PRO A 180 17.71 -21.64 15.30
N ASP A 181 16.47 -21.73 15.76
CA ASP A 181 15.25 -21.57 14.95
C ASP A 181 14.40 -20.38 15.38
N PHE A 182 15.04 -19.26 15.69
CA PHE A 182 14.33 -18.07 16.10
C PHE A 182 13.53 -17.48 14.93
N PRO A 183 12.22 -17.12 15.11
CA PRO A 183 11.44 -16.45 14.09
C PRO A 183 12.08 -15.12 13.69
N ARG A 184 12.15 -14.84 12.39
CA ARG A 184 12.76 -13.63 11.83
C ARG A 184 11.74 -12.86 10.99
N GLY A 185 11.81 -11.54 11.04
CA GLY A 185 10.93 -10.65 10.27
C GLY A 185 11.15 -10.73 8.77
N ALA A 186 12.38 -11.07 8.34
CA ALA A 186 12.75 -11.18 6.94
C ALA A 186 13.39 -12.54 6.63
N GLN A 187 13.44 -12.91 5.35
CA GLN A 187 14.18 -14.07 4.88
C GLN A 187 15.66 -13.72 4.69
N MET A 188 16.52 -14.38 5.45
CA MET A 188 17.96 -14.16 5.39
C MET A 188 18.56 -14.87 4.18
N VAL A 189 19.41 -14.18 3.43
CA VAL A 189 20.11 -14.68 2.25
C VAL A 189 21.62 -14.39 2.32
N SER A 190 22.40 -15.19 1.61
CA SER A 190 23.83 -14.98 1.41
C SER A 190 24.22 -15.60 0.07
N GLY A 191 24.70 -14.75 -0.85
CA GLY A 191 25.04 -15.12 -2.22
C GLY A 191 23.83 -15.19 -3.18
N THR A 192 24.12 -15.07 -4.45
CA THR A 192 23.12 -14.93 -5.53
C THR A 192 22.15 -16.11 -5.64
N ASP A 193 22.61 -17.35 -5.42
CA ASP A 193 21.75 -18.53 -5.45
C ASP A 193 20.74 -18.55 -4.30
N SER A 194 21.13 -18.05 -3.13
CA SER A 194 20.24 -17.89 -1.98
C SER A 194 19.17 -16.86 -2.26
N VAL A 195 19.54 -15.71 -2.84
CA VAL A 195 18.61 -14.64 -3.28
C VAL A 195 17.62 -15.19 -4.32
N ARG A 196 18.12 -15.86 -5.36
CA ARG A 196 17.28 -16.48 -6.41
C ARG A 196 16.24 -17.42 -5.83
N ARG A 197 16.64 -18.28 -4.89
CA ARG A 197 15.74 -19.19 -4.19
C ARG A 197 14.70 -18.43 -3.39
N ALA A 198 15.11 -17.41 -2.63
CA ALA A 198 14.23 -16.62 -1.80
C ALA A 198 13.15 -15.90 -2.64
N VAL A 199 13.51 -15.22 -3.73
CA VAL A 199 12.56 -14.55 -4.60
C VAL A 199 11.54 -15.53 -5.19
N ARG A 200 12.00 -16.67 -5.71
CA ARG A 200 11.11 -17.71 -6.26
C ARG A 200 10.17 -18.28 -5.20
N GLU A 201 10.64 -18.45 -3.97
CA GLU A 201 9.82 -18.89 -2.84
C GLU A 201 8.72 -17.87 -2.52
N GLN A 202 9.03 -16.58 -2.43
CA GLN A 202 8.01 -15.55 -2.17
C GLN A 202 6.97 -15.51 -3.31
N ILE A 203 7.40 -15.55 -4.56
CA ILE A 203 6.49 -15.58 -5.73
C ILE A 203 5.59 -16.82 -5.69
N ALA A 204 6.15 -17.98 -5.41
CA ALA A 204 5.40 -19.26 -5.34
C ALA A 204 4.36 -19.24 -4.22
N ASN A 205 4.59 -18.49 -3.15
CA ASN A 205 3.67 -18.32 -2.03
C ASN A 205 2.73 -17.13 -2.18
N GLY A 206 2.71 -16.46 -3.33
CA GLY A 206 1.69 -15.48 -3.66
C GLY A 206 2.09 -14.02 -3.51
N ALA A 207 3.38 -13.69 -3.46
CA ALA A 207 3.87 -12.32 -3.44
C ALA A 207 3.43 -11.55 -4.70
N ASP A 208 2.91 -10.33 -4.52
CA ASP A 208 2.54 -9.40 -5.60
C ASP A 208 3.71 -8.48 -5.99
N LEU A 209 4.65 -8.28 -5.07
CA LEU A 209 5.91 -7.54 -5.23
C LEU A 209 7.00 -8.23 -4.41
N ILE A 210 8.24 -7.83 -4.64
CA ILE A 210 9.38 -8.28 -3.82
C ILE A 210 9.92 -7.10 -3.04
N LYS A 211 10.14 -7.27 -1.73
CA LYS A 211 10.81 -6.33 -0.86
C LYS A 211 12.22 -6.81 -0.56
N VAL A 212 13.21 -5.91 -0.72
CA VAL A 212 14.60 -6.16 -0.36
C VAL A 212 15.13 -5.08 0.57
N TYR A 213 16.08 -5.43 1.43
CA TYR A 213 16.84 -4.49 2.25
C TYR A 213 18.23 -4.34 1.64
N ALA A 214 18.47 -3.22 0.93
CA ALA A 214 19.75 -2.93 0.31
C ALA A 214 20.79 -2.46 1.32
N ASP A 215 20.34 -1.82 2.39
CA ASP A 215 21.19 -1.36 3.50
C ASP A 215 20.42 -1.30 4.84
N TRP A 216 21.20 -1.01 5.88
CA TRP A 216 20.78 -0.42 7.15
C TRP A 216 21.71 0.78 7.42
N ASP A 217 22.72 0.61 8.30
CA ASP A 217 23.75 1.62 8.53
C ASP A 217 24.85 1.61 7.44
N TYR A 218 24.93 0.51 6.68
CA TYR A 218 25.84 0.29 5.56
C TYR A 218 25.20 -0.65 4.53
N PRO A 219 25.70 -0.72 3.28
CA PRO A 219 25.21 -1.65 2.27
C PRO A 219 25.33 -3.10 2.74
N THR A 220 24.24 -3.87 2.62
CA THR A 220 24.16 -5.24 3.13
C THR A 220 24.11 -6.26 2.01
N LEU A 221 23.29 -6.03 0.98
CA LEU A 221 23.28 -6.84 -0.24
C LEU A 221 24.18 -6.21 -1.30
N THR A 222 24.95 -7.04 -2.00
CA THR A 222 25.78 -6.61 -3.13
C THR A 222 24.92 -6.21 -4.32
N VAL A 223 25.50 -5.51 -5.30
CA VAL A 223 24.81 -5.18 -6.56
C VAL A 223 24.40 -6.45 -7.30
N GLU A 224 25.24 -7.50 -7.28
CA GLU A 224 24.96 -8.79 -7.92
C GLU A 224 23.77 -9.50 -7.27
N GLU A 225 23.70 -9.51 -5.94
CA GLU A 225 22.58 -10.09 -5.18
C GLU A 225 21.27 -9.34 -5.46
N LEU A 226 21.30 -8.01 -5.42
CA LEU A 226 20.15 -7.16 -5.75
C LEU A 226 19.72 -7.35 -7.22
N SER A 227 20.69 -7.46 -8.15
CA SER A 227 20.38 -7.68 -9.58
C SER A 227 19.67 -9.02 -9.81
N VAL A 228 20.08 -10.07 -9.10
CA VAL A 228 19.39 -11.37 -9.15
C VAL A 228 17.96 -11.26 -8.60
N ALA A 229 17.77 -10.51 -7.52
CA ALA A 229 16.42 -10.28 -6.97
C ALA A 229 15.51 -9.59 -7.99
N VAL A 230 16.01 -8.52 -8.63
CA VAL A 230 15.27 -7.77 -9.65
C VAL A 230 14.99 -8.64 -10.88
N GLU A 231 15.99 -9.36 -11.39
CA GLU A 231 15.84 -10.25 -12.54
C GLU A 231 14.74 -11.29 -12.34
N GLU A 232 14.76 -12.00 -11.21
CA GLU A 232 13.77 -13.05 -10.92
C GLU A 232 12.37 -12.46 -10.69
N ALA A 233 12.28 -11.32 -10.02
CA ALA A 233 11.01 -10.63 -9.81
C ALA A 233 10.39 -10.14 -11.14
N HIS A 234 11.19 -9.49 -12.00
CA HIS A 234 10.73 -8.96 -13.28
C HIS A 234 10.32 -10.05 -14.27
N LYS A 235 11.01 -11.21 -14.28
CA LYS A 235 10.57 -12.40 -15.04
C LYS A 235 9.14 -12.81 -14.67
N ALA A 236 8.77 -12.68 -13.41
CA ALA A 236 7.43 -12.97 -12.89
C ALA A 236 6.49 -11.76 -12.96
N LYS A 237 6.90 -10.64 -13.58
CA LYS A 237 6.16 -9.37 -13.63
C LYS A 237 5.83 -8.83 -12.22
N ARG A 238 6.76 -9.02 -11.28
CA ARG A 238 6.71 -8.44 -9.94
C ARG A 238 7.70 -7.29 -9.83
N ARG A 239 7.29 -6.19 -9.21
CA ARG A 239 8.15 -5.05 -8.93
C ARG A 239 9.01 -5.33 -7.72
N VAL A 240 10.12 -4.60 -7.61
CA VAL A 240 11.04 -4.66 -6.47
C VAL A 240 11.06 -3.32 -5.75
N ALA A 241 10.65 -3.33 -4.48
CA ALA A 241 10.78 -2.21 -3.56
C ALA A 241 12.04 -2.41 -2.69
N ALA A 242 12.94 -1.44 -2.69
CA ALA A 242 14.19 -1.51 -1.94
C ALA A 242 14.16 -0.53 -0.76
N HIS A 243 14.22 -1.06 0.46
CA HIS A 243 14.64 -0.26 1.61
C HIS A 243 16.10 0.16 1.38
N ALA A 244 16.35 1.45 1.30
CA ALA A 244 17.68 2.01 1.15
C ALA A 244 17.74 3.42 1.73
N THR A 245 18.65 3.64 2.68
CA THR A 245 18.75 4.88 3.44
C THR A 245 20.05 5.62 3.17
N THR A 246 21.14 4.89 2.88
CA THR A 246 22.48 5.44 2.59
C THR A 246 22.65 5.70 1.09
N VAL A 247 23.51 6.68 0.73
CA VAL A 247 23.84 6.96 -0.69
C VAL A 247 24.31 5.71 -1.42
N SER A 248 25.15 4.87 -0.78
CA SER A 248 25.69 3.66 -1.39
C SER A 248 24.63 2.57 -1.56
N GLY A 249 23.78 2.34 -0.56
CA GLY A 249 22.67 1.37 -0.67
C GLY A 249 21.65 1.76 -1.75
N ILE A 250 21.31 3.06 -1.82
CA ILE A 250 20.41 3.57 -2.86
C ILE A 250 21.05 3.38 -4.25
N ARG A 251 22.33 3.72 -4.43
CA ARG A 251 23.04 3.53 -5.72
C ARG A 251 23.13 2.06 -6.11
N ASN A 252 23.37 1.16 -5.14
CA ASN A 252 23.38 -0.29 -5.40
C ASN A 252 22.00 -0.78 -5.88
N ALA A 253 20.92 -0.36 -5.22
CA ALA A 253 19.54 -0.71 -5.62
C ALA A 253 19.20 -0.15 -7.02
N LEU A 254 19.60 1.10 -7.32
CA LEU A 254 19.44 1.71 -8.64
C LEU A 254 20.25 1.01 -9.72
N ALA A 255 21.49 0.59 -9.41
CA ALA A 255 22.35 -0.17 -10.34
C ALA A 255 21.71 -1.52 -10.66
N ALA A 256 21.12 -2.18 -9.68
CA ALA A 256 20.42 -3.45 -9.82
C ALA A 256 19.08 -3.34 -10.57
N GLY A 257 18.49 -2.15 -10.68
CA GLY A 257 17.22 -1.92 -11.39
C GLY A 257 15.97 -2.03 -10.53
N ALA A 258 16.05 -1.71 -9.22
CA ALA A 258 14.89 -1.62 -8.34
C ALA A 258 13.86 -0.60 -8.88
N ASP A 259 12.57 -0.89 -8.69
CA ASP A 259 11.46 -0.05 -9.19
C ASP A 259 11.13 1.11 -8.26
N SER A 260 11.40 0.95 -6.97
CA SER A 260 11.22 2.01 -5.97
C SER A 260 12.28 1.95 -4.88
N ILE A 261 12.63 3.14 -4.38
CA ILE A 261 13.44 3.32 -3.19
C ILE A 261 12.52 3.77 -2.06
N VAL A 262 12.57 3.05 -0.96
CA VAL A 262 11.85 3.40 0.26
C VAL A 262 12.80 4.11 1.21
N HIS A 263 12.34 5.16 1.85
CA HIS A 263 13.05 6.12 2.69
C HIS A 263 13.97 7.07 1.92
N GLY A 264 15.08 6.60 1.38
CA GLY A 264 16.00 7.42 0.58
C GLY A 264 16.65 8.59 1.33
N TRP A 265 16.71 8.57 2.67
CA TRP A 265 16.98 9.74 3.52
C TRP A 265 18.29 10.47 3.23
N ASP A 266 19.32 9.75 2.77
CA ASP A 266 20.64 10.32 2.47
C ASP A 266 20.90 10.53 0.97
N ALA A 267 19.87 10.38 0.13
CA ALA A 267 20.04 10.58 -1.30
C ALA A 267 20.61 11.98 -1.60
N ASP A 268 21.78 12.00 -2.19
CA ASP A 268 22.39 13.23 -2.70
C ASP A 268 21.82 13.60 -4.08
N ARG A 269 22.13 14.80 -4.56
CA ARG A 269 21.65 15.28 -5.86
C ARG A 269 21.93 14.29 -6.99
N GLN A 270 23.15 13.77 -7.08
CA GLN A 270 23.54 12.84 -8.14
C GLN A 270 22.73 11.54 -8.10
N THR A 271 22.45 11.04 -6.90
CA THR A 271 21.61 9.85 -6.69
C THR A 271 20.16 10.12 -7.10
N LEU A 272 19.61 11.28 -6.74
CA LEU A 272 18.26 11.69 -7.13
C LEU A 272 18.13 11.91 -8.65
N GLU A 273 19.13 12.51 -9.30
CA GLU A 273 19.20 12.63 -10.76
C GLU A 273 19.22 11.25 -11.44
N LEU A 274 19.94 10.28 -10.88
CA LEU A 274 19.91 8.90 -11.37
C LEU A 274 18.53 8.24 -11.19
N MET A 275 17.85 8.48 -10.05
CA MET A 275 16.48 8.02 -9.83
C MET A 275 15.53 8.59 -10.89
N GLN A 276 15.60 9.90 -11.13
CA GLN A 276 14.78 10.59 -12.13
C GLN A 276 15.03 10.05 -13.53
N GLN A 277 16.29 9.89 -13.94
CA GLN A 277 16.67 9.35 -15.25
C GLN A 277 16.17 7.93 -15.48
N LYS A 278 16.19 7.10 -14.45
CA LYS A 278 15.70 5.72 -14.48
C LYS A 278 14.19 5.58 -14.27
N GLY A 279 13.49 6.66 -13.91
CA GLY A 279 12.07 6.65 -13.58
C GLY A 279 11.73 5.87 -12.31
N VAL A 280 12.67 5.73 -11.38
CA VAL A 280 12.51 5.02 -10.11
C VAL A 280 11.72 5.89 -9.13
N TRP A 281 10.77 5.29 -8.42
CA TRP A 281 9.93 5.98 -7.45
C TRP A 281 10.63 6.17 -6.11
N LEU A 282 10.34 7.28 -5.43
CA LEU A 282 10.71 7.53 -4.04
C LEU A 282 9.48 7.44 -3.14
N VAL A 283 9.57 6.66 -2.06
CA VAL A 283 8.58 6.60 -0.97
C VAL A 283 9.26 7.07 0.30
N PRO A 284 9.16 8.37 0.66
CA PRO A 284 10.07 8.98 1.63
C PRO A 284 9.71 8.72 3.10
N THR A 285 8.48 8.27 3.43
CA THR A 285 8.01 7.92 4.78
C THR A 285 8.25 9.03 5.83
N VAL A 286 8.02 10.28 5.44
CA VAL A 286 8.32 11.44 6.29
C VAL A 286 7.35 11.59 7.46
N GLY A 287 6.09 11.18 7.29
CA GLY A 287 5.05 11.26 8.31
C GLY A 287 5.34 10.36 9.52
N LEU A 288 5.93 9.18 9.30
CA LEU A 288 6.40 8.33 10.39
C LEU A 288 7.52 9.02 11.19
N SER A 289 8.48 9.62 10.48
CA SER A 289 9.60 10.34 11.11
C SER A 289 9.10 11.52 11.95
N GLU A 290 8.11 12.28 11.49
CA GLU A 290 7.45 13.34 12.27
C GLU A 290 6.72 12.78 13.49
N SER A 291 6.00 11.66 13.32
CA SER A 291 5.27 11.02 14.42
C SER A 291 6.22 10.49 15.50
N ARG A 292 7.35 9.89 15.14
CA ARG A 292 8.38 9.45 16.08
C ARG A 292 9.00 10.62 16.86
N LEU A 293 9.27 11.74 16.19
CA LEU A 293 9.76 12.93 16.89
C LEU A 293 8.74 13.45 17.90
N ALA A 294 7.46 13.46 17.54
CA ALA A 294 6.38 13.91 18.44
C ALA A 294 6.20 12.99 19.66
N GLN A 295 6.54 11.72 19.54
CA GLN A 295 6.41 10.69 20.59
C GLN A 295 7.70 10.45 21.35
N ALA A 296 8.83 11.07 20.96
CA ALA A 296 10.14 10.84 21.58
C ALA A 296 10.14 11.17 23.08
N ASP A 297 10.41 10.15 23.92
CA ASP A 297 10.34 10.24 25.37
C ASP A 297 11.67 10.71 26.02
N SER A 298 12.79 10.51 25.32
CA SER A 298 14.11 10.91 25.79
C SER A 298 14.72 12.07 24.99
N ALA A 299 15.65 12.81 25.60
CA ALA A 299 16.39 13.84 24.91
C ALA A 299 17.27 13.28 23.77
N GLU A 300 17.83 12.08 23.97
CA GLU A 300 18.67 11.39 22.98
C GLU A 300 17.82 10.98 21.75
N GLU A 301 16.69 10.37 21.97
CA GLU A 301 15.77 9.98 20.89
C GLU A 301 15.27 11.21 20.13
N ARG A 302 14.87 12.25 20.84
CA ARG A 302 14.47 13.53 20.22
C ARG A 302 15.56 14.13 19.36
N ALA A 303 16.83 14.11 19.82
CA ALA A 303 17.96 14.59 19.05
C ALA A 303 18.20 13.74 17.79
N ARG A 304 18.09 12.41 17.90
CA ARG A 304 18.21 11.48 16.78
C ARG A 304 17.12 11.73 15.73
N CYS A 305 15.86 11.78 16.15
CA CYS A 305 14.73 12.04 15.26
C CYS A 305 14.82 13.42 14.58
N THR A 306 15.23 14.45 15.33
CA THR A 306 15.44 15.81 14.79
C THR A 306 16.52 15.82 13.71
N LYS A 307 17.64 15.14 13.94
CA LYS A 307 18.72 15.02 12.95
C LYS A 307 18.25 14.29 11.69
N GLN A 308 17.50 13.20 11.84
CA GLN A 308 16.96 12.46 10.71
C GLN A 308 15.97 13.31 9.90
N LEU A 309 15.03 13.99 10.56
CA LEU A 309 14.08 14.88 9.86
C LEU A 309 14.77 16.02 9.11
N ALA A 310 15.87 16.57 9.66
CA ALA A 310 16.63 17.60 8.95
C ALA A 310 17.26 17.04 7.66
N ARG A 311 17.79 15.81 7.69
CA ARG A 311 18.33 15.10 6.50
C ARG A 311 17.22 14.85 5.47
N THR A 312 16.09 14.28 5.91
CA THR A 312 14.93 14.00 5.06
C THR A 312 14.40 15.28 4.41
N ARG A 313 14.33 16.39 5.16
CA ARG A 313 13.90 17.69 4.60
C ARG A 313 14.85 18.18 3.51
N ALA A 314 16.15 18.07 3.71
CA ALA A 314 17.13 18.45 2.70
C ALA A 314 17.03 17.56 1.45
N MET A 315 16.88 16.25 1.63
CA MET A 315 16.66 15.29 0.54
C MET A 315 15.38 15.62 -0.24
N MET A 316 14.25 15.85 0.44
CA MET A 316 12.97 16.18 -0.20
C MET A 316 13.04 17.47 -1.03
N ALA A 317 13.77 18.48 -0.55
CA ALA A 317 13.98 19.72 -1.31
C ALA A 317 14.74 19.44 -2.62
N LEU A 318 15.78 18.62 -2.57
CA LEU A 318 16.53 18.19 -3.76
C LEU A 318 15.68 17.30 -4.69
N ALA A 319 14.92 16.35 -4.14
CA ALA A 319 14.07 15.44 -4.92
C ALA A 319 13.03 16.20 -5.75
N ARG A 320 12.45 17.26 -5.17
CA ARG A 320 11.52 18.15 -5.88
C ARG A 320 12.23 18.95 -6.98
N GLU A 321 13.39 19.54 -6.68
CA GLU A 321 14.18 20.30 -7.66
C GLU A 321 14.56 19.43 -8.87
N VAL A 322 14.97 18.20 -8.63
CA VAL A 322 15.36 17.23 -9.67
C VAL A 322 14.12 16.67 -10.40
N GLY A 323 12.94 16.67 -9.79
CA GLY A 323 11.71 16.12 -10.35
C GLY A 323 11.61 14.61 -10.20
N VAL A 324 12.07 14.07 -9.07
CA VAL A 324 11.91 12.64 -8.72
C VAL A 324 10.43 12.33 -8.50
N ARG A 325 9.97 11.19 -9.01
CA ARG A 325 8.59 10.70 -8.83
C ARG A 325 8.36 10.24 -7.40
N ILE A 326 7.36 10.78 -6.73
CA ILE A 326 7.07 10.50 -5.31
C ILE A 326 5.74 9.75 -5.18
N GLY A 327 5.76 8.64 -4.44
CA GLY A 327 4.60 7.92 -3.94
C GLY A 327 4.44 8.11 -2.42
N SER A 328 3.19 8.17 -1.94
CA SER A 328 2.89 8.26 -0.52
C SER A 328 2.93 6.87 0.13
N GLY A 329 3.69 6.73 1.21
CA GLY A 329 3.74 5.53 2.04
C GLY A 329 4.15 5.92 3.46
N TYR A 330 3.37 5.49 4.46
CA TYR A 330 3.51 5.96 5.85
C TYR A 330 4.46 5.09 6.67
N ASP A 331 4.69 3.83 6.26
CA ASP A 331 5.48 2.85 6.99
C ASP A 331 4.88 2.52 8.38
N ALA A 332 3.55 2.33 8.42
CA ALA A 332 2.88 1.94 9.64
C ALA A 332 3.27 0.52 10.04
N ILE A 333 3.91 0.37 11.21
CA ILE A 333 4.31 -0.91 11.79
C ILE A 333 3.74 -1.12 13.19
N GLU A 334 3.34 -0.06 13.88
CA GLU A 334 2.72 -0.11 15.20
C GLU A 334 1.20 -0.09 15.06
N ALA A 335 0.49 -0.77 15.96
CA ALA A 335 -0.97 -0.83 15.92
C ALA A 335 -1.65 0.54 15.89
N SER A 336 -1.09 1.53 16.61
CA SER A 336 -1.60 2.91 16.68
C SER A 336 -1.37 3.71 15.38
N ALA A 337 -0.43 3.30 14.54
CA ALA A 337 -0.08 3.97 13.29
C ALA A 337 -1.07 3.63 12.16
N HIS A 338 -1.66 2.42 12.18
CA HIS A 338 -2.63 1.99 11.18
C HIS A 338 -3.94 2.80 11.28
N GLY A 339 -4.28 3.50 10.21
CA GLY A 339 -5.39 4.45 10.14
C GLY A 339 -4.97 5.90 10.32
N ALA A 340 -3.73 6.16 10.73
CA ALA A 340 -3.14 7.50 10.77
C ALA A 340 -2.32 7.84 9.51
N ASN A 341 -2.33 6.99 8.51
CA ASN A 341 -1.51 7.03 7.29
C ASN A 341 -1.63 8.36 6.50
N ALA A 342 -2.77 9.06 6.59
CA ALA A 342 -2.94 10.39 5.96
C ALA A 342 -2.01 11.48 6.58
N ARG A 343 -1.33 11.20 7.67
CA ARG A 343 -0.25 12.05 8.19
C ARG A 343 0.91 12.14 7.20
N GLU A 344 1.19 11.07 6.43
CA GLU A 344 2.19 11.13 5.36
C GLU A 344 1.85 12.22 4.35
N ILE A 345 0.59 12.31 3.93
CA ILE A 345 0.17 13.31 2.93
C ILE A 345 0.38 14.73 3.46
N ALA A 346 0.06 14.96 4.74
CA ALA A 346 0.31 16.25 5.39
C ALA A 346 1.83 16.52 5.52
N ALA A 347 2.61 15.52 5.91
CA ALA A 347 4.05 15.63 6.03
C ALA A 347 4.73 15.92 4.68
N LEU A 348 4.28 15.30 3.58
CA LEU A 348 4.75 15.63 2.23
C LEU A 348 4.59 17.12 1.91
N VAL A 349 3.45 17.73 2.34
CA VAL A 349 3.25 19.18 2.20
C VAL A 349 4.21 19.97 3.09
N HIS A 350 4.40 19.58 4.35
CA HIS A 350 5.38 20.20 5.27
C HIS A 350 6.82 20.12 4.73
N HIS A 351 7.11 19.08 3.94
CA HIS A 351 8.43 18.89 3.28
C HIS A 351 8.48 19.46 1.87
N GLY A 352 7.48 20.25 1.50
CA GLY A 352 7.53 21.18 0.37
C GLY A 352 6.77 20.78 -0.88
N LEU A 353 6.03 19.66 -0.93
CA LEU A 353 5.09 19.41 -2.02
C LEU A 353 3.93 20.41 -1.92
N SER A 354 3.35 20.77 -3.05
CA SER A 354 2.05 21.43 -3.03
C SER A 354 0.99 20.43 -2.53
N THR A 355 -0.14 20.95 -2.05
CA THR A 355 -1.26 20.12 -1.59
C THR A 355 -1.74 19.16 -2.69
N LEU A 356 -1.79 19.62 -3.94
CA LEU A 356 -2.16 18.79 -5.08
C LEU A 356 -1.15 17.66 -5.31
N GLU A 357 0.16 17.96 -5.34
CA GLU A 357 1.21 16.96 -5.53
C GLU A 357 1.16 15.88 -4.42
N ALA A 358 0.93 16.28 -3.17
CA ALA A 358 0.81 15.35 -2.05
C ALA A 358 -0.44 14.44 -2.18
N ILE A 359 -1.58 15.01 -2.62
CA ILE A 359 -2.78 14.21 -2.91
C ILE A 359 -2.54 13.27 -4.10
N GLN A 360 -1.87 13.74 -5.15
CA GLN A 360 -1.50 12.89 -6.29
C GLN A 360 -0.54 11.78 -5.88
N ALA A 361 0.41 12.04 -4.99
CA ALA A 361 1.31 11.02 -4.44
C ALA A 361 0.56 9.88 -3.71
N ALA A 362 -0.60 10.17 -3.11
CA ALA A 362 -1.46 9.20 -2.42
C ALA A 362 -2.64 8.69 -3.29
N THR A 363 -2.72 9.05 -4.56
CA THR A 363 -3.80 8.64 -5.47
C THR A 363 -3.25 8.26 -6.84
N LEU A 364 -3.13 9.21 -7.75
CA LEU A 364 -2.74 8.99 -9.15
C LEU A 364 -1.34 8.39 -9.29
N HIS A 365 -0.34 8.99 -8.64
CA HIS A 365 1.05 8.53 -8.70
C HIS A 365 1.22 7.21 -7.96
N ALA A 366 0.56 7.05 -6.80
CA ALA A 366 0.56 5.80 -6.09
C ALA A 366 -0.01 4.65 -6.95
N ALA A 367 -1.13 4.89 -7.64
CA ALA A 367 -1.72 3.89 -8.53
C ALA A 367 -0.77 3.52 -9.69
N GLU A 368 -0.04 4.49 -10.24
CA GLU A 368 0.97 4.25 -11.27
C GLU A 368 2.15 3.44 -10.70
N MET A 369 2.66 3.86 -9.53
CA MET A 369 3.76 3.18 -8.84
C MET A 369 3.45 1.70 -8.58
N ILE A 370 2.24 1.40 -8.09
CA ILE A 370 1.83 0.01 -7.81
C ILE A 370 1.36 -0.75 -9.07
N GLY A 371 1.37 -0.12 -10.25
CA GLY A 371 0.98 -0.75 -11.52
C GLY A 371 -0.54 -0.97 -11.67
N TRP A 372 -1.37 -0.20 -10.98
CA TRP A 372 -2.84 -0.31 -10.98
C TRP A 372 -3.54 0.97 -11.48
N SER A 373 -2.87 1.80 -12.26
CA SER A 373 -3.43 3.03 -12.81
C SER A 373 -4.66 2.81 -13.72
N ASP A 374 -4.82 1.61 -14.26
CA ASP A 374 -6.01 1.19 -15.00
C ASP A 374 -7.24 0.92 -14.10
N ARG A 375 -7.07 0.79 -12.80
CA ARG A 375 -8.07 0.30 -11.85
C ARG A 375 -8.46 1.30 -10.78
N VAL A 376 -7.50 2.04 -10.23
CA VAL A 376 -7.67 2.92 -9.06
C VAL A 376 -6.97 4.27 -9.27
N GLY A 377 -6.97 5.14 -8.27
CA GLY A 377 -6.20 6.40 -8.23
C GLY A 377 -6.90 7.62 -8.84
N ALA A 378 -8.04 7.46 -9.50
CA ALA A 378 -8.87 8.56 -10.00
C ALA A 378 -10.35 8.17 -10.00
N VAL A 379 -11.24 9.16 -9.91
CA VAL A 379 -12.69 8.97 -10.12
C VAL A 379 -12.97 9.15 -11.60
N GLU A 380 -12.82 8.05 -12.35
CA GLU A 380 -12.98 8.02 -13.81
C GLU A 380 -13.77 6.79 -14.25
N PRO A 381 -14.54 6.88 -15.36
CA PRO A 381 -15.26 5.71 -15.89
C PRO A 381 -14.34 4.51 -16.14
N GLY A 382 -14.80 3.30 -15.78
CA GLY A 382 -14.07 2.05 -15.92
C GLY A 382 -13.21 1.68 -14.71
N LYS A 383 -12.82 2.63 -13.86
CA LYS A 383 -12.07 2.34 -12.62
C LYS A 383 -12.99 1.78 -11.53
N TYR A 384 -12.41 1.14 -10.52
CA TYR A 384 -13.17 0.72 -9.35
C TYR A 384 -13.81 1.93 -8.67
N ALA A 385 -15.02 1.74 -8.17
CA ALA A 385 -15.71 2.71 -7.34
C ALA A 385 -15.12 2.70 -5.92
N ASP A 386 -13.85 3.07 -5.83
CA ASP A 386 -13.08 3.28 -4.60
C ASP A 386 -13.03 4.78 -4.38
N ILE A 387 -13.91 5.30 -3.53
CA ILE A 387 -14.21 6.73 -3.42
C ILE A 387 -14.30 7.09 -1.94
N ILE A 388 -13.75 8.25 -1.59
CA ILE A 388 -13.88 8.84 -0.26
C ILE A 388 -14.50 10.24 -0.32
N ALA A 389 -14.97 10.72 0.82
CA ALA A 389 -15.39 12.12 0.95
C ALA A 389 -14.87 12.73 2.25
N VAL A 390 -14.47 14.01 2.14
CA VAL A 390 -14.00 14.85 3.25
C VAL A 390 -14.78 16.16 3.30
N SER A 391 -14.88 16.77 4.47
CA SER A 391 -15.51 18.09 4.62
C SER A 391 -14.63 19.17 3.99
N GLY A 392 -15.26 20.16 3.32
CA GLY A 392 -14.57 21.32 2.73
C GLY A 392 -13.67 20.96 1.53
N ASN A 393 -12.63 21.76 1.31
CA ASN A 393 -11.72 21.66 0.17
C ASN A 393 -10.33 21.11 0.60
N PRO A 394 -9.95 19.88 0.24
CA PRO A 394 -8.65 19.32 0.60
C PRO A 394 -7.46 19.98 -0.12
N LEU A 395 -7.68 20.75 -1.19
CA LEU A 395 -6.62 21.54 -1.84
C LEU A 395 -6.22 22.77 -1.01
N GLU A 396 -7.12 23.29 -0.18
CA GLU A 396 -6.85 24.40 0.74
C GLU A 396 -6.27 23.91 2.07
N ASP A 397 -6.70 22.73 2.52
CA ASP A 397 -6.31 22.16 3.80
C ASP A 397 -6.21 20.65 3.69
N VAL A 398 -4.99 20.15 3.50
CA VAL A 398 -4.70 18.73 3.33
C VAL A 398 -5.01 17.91 4.59
N ALA A 399 -5.02 18.52 5.78
CA ALA A 399 -5.32 17.84 7.03
C ALA A 399 -6.75 17.27 7.08
N ARG A 400 -7.65 17.75 6.21
CA ARG A 400 -9.00 17.18 6.01
C ARG A 400 -8.98 15.71 5.62
N LEU A 401 -7.92 15.25 4.95
CA LEU A 401 -7.72 13.83 4.59
C LEU A 401 -7.51 12.92 5.81
N GLN A 402 -7.16 13.48 6.97
CA GLN A 402 -7.08 12.72 8.22
C GLN A 402 -8.46 12.48 8.86
N GLN A 403 -9.53 13.07 8.30
CA GLN A 403 -10.90 13.00 8.82
C GLN A 403 -11.90 12.60 7.73
N VAL A 404 -11.64 11.46 7.08
CA VAL A 404 -12.52 10.93 6.04
C VAL A 404 -13.91 10.63 6.62
N ARG A 405 -14.95 11.17 6.00
CA ARG A 405 -16.34 11.08 6.45
C ARG A 405 -17.12 9.94 5.80
N PHE A 406 -16.77 9.58 4.59
CA PHE A 406 -17.44 8.57 3.78
C PHE A 406 -16.40 7.74 3.02
N VAL A 407 -16.65 6.43 2.94
CA VAL A 407 -15.82 5.49 2.19
C VAL A 407 -16.70 4.52 1.44
N ILE A 408 -16.47 4.39 0.16
CA ILE A 408 -17.00 3.31 -0.68
C ILE A 408 -15.82 2.57 -1.33
N LYS A 409 -15.88 1.24 -1.34
CA LYS A 409 -14.87 0.38 -1.97
C LYS A 409 -15.58 -0.63 -2.88
N GLY A 410 -15.24 -0.63 -4.17
CA GLY A 410 -15.85 -1.51 -5.14
C GLY A 410 -17.37 -1.39 -5.14
N GLY A 411 -17.92 -0.18 -5.09
CA GLY A 411 -19.35 0.08 -5.05
C GLY A 411 -20.05 -0.20 -3.70
N THR A 412 -19.37 -0.83 -2.75
CA THR A 412 -19.91 -1.12 -1.42
C THR A 412 -19.60 0.00 -0.44
N VAL A 413 -20.61 0.53 0.23
CA VAL A 413 -20.44 1.55 1.27
C VAL A 413 -19.84 0.90 2.52
N VAL A 414 -18.65 1.38 2.91
CA VAL A 414 -17.89 0.91 4.09
C VAL A 414 -18.12 1.83 5.28
N LYS A 415 -18.14 3.13 5.04
CA LYS A 415 -18.32 4.15 6.08
C LYS A 415 -19.31 5.19 5.62
N THR A 416 -20.30 5.46 6.45
CA THR A 416 -21.25 6.57 6.26
C THR A 416 -20.90 7.74 7.16
N PRO A 417 -21.22 8.98 6.79
CA PRO A 417 -21.13 10.09 7.72
C PRO A 417 -21.93 9.78 8.99
N VAL A 418 -21.31 10.02 10.13
CA VAL A 418 -22.07 10.05 11.39
C VAL A 418 -22.90 11.35 11.38
N PRO A 419 -24.21 11.29 11.65
CA PRO A 419 -25.06 12.47 11.68
C PRO A 419 -24.57 13.60 12.59
#